data_012cbbe6ce2222fe6ad59d1888ca1d76
#
_entry.id   012cbbe6ce2222fe6ad59d1888ca1d76
#
_cell.length_a   1.000
_cell.length_b   1.000
_cell.length_c   1.000
_cell.angle_alpha   90.00
_cell.angle_beta   90.00
_cell.angle_gamma   90.00
#
_symmetry.space_group_name_H-M   'P 1'
#
loop_
_entity.id
_entity.type
_entity.pdbx_description
1 polymer ?
#
loop_
_entity_poly.entity_id
_entity_poly.type
_entity_poly.pdbx_seq_one_letter_code
_entity_poly.pdbx_strand_id
1 'polypeptide(L)'
;MLRLADVVFPPTCVHCQGLVERGDEPNALRHLCTRCERELRYVHPPCCTACGHPFYGEVEGERTCPHCVQLVPAYREGRTAVLLKGPARSLVHELKYHRGLQVVRDLGEIFRRSPPVLDL
;
A
#
# COMPACT_ATOMS: atom_id res chain seq x y z
N MET A 1 -13.10 -2.84 -20.11
CA MET A 1 -13.81 -1.87 -20.91
C MET A 1 -13.55 -0.46 -20.42
N LEU A 2 -12.96 0.38 -21.27
CA LEU A 2 -12.73 1.77 -20.92
C LEU A 2 -14.06 2.50 -20.79
N ARG A 3 -14.27 3.16 -19.66
CA ARG A 3 -15.45 4.00 -19.49
C ARG A 3 -15.30 5.26 -20.35
N LEU A 4 -16.41 5.78 -20.87
CA LEU A 4 -16.39 7.01 -21.63
C LEU A 4 -15.74 8.16 -20.81
N ALA A 5 -15.97 8.17 -19.49
CA ALA A 5 -15.36 9.13 -18.59
C ALA A 5 -13.83 9.04 -18.58
N ASP A 6 -13.27 7.83 -18.71
CA ASP A 6 -11.82 7.62 -18.74
C ASP A 6 -11.19 8.11 -20.04
N VAL A 7 -11.95 8.18 -21.10
CA VAL A 7 -11.49 8.74 -22.40
C VAL A 7 -11.45 10.28 -22.33
N VAL A 8 -12.47 10.88 -21.72
CA VAL A 8 -12.60 12.34 -21.61
C VAL A 8 -11.76 12.86 -20.45
N PHE A 9 -11.75 12.13 -19.33
CA PHE A 9 -10.99 12.48 -18.12
C PHE A 9 -10.16 11.27 -17.70
N PRO A 10 -9.00 11.04 -18.35
CA PRO A 10 -8.16 9.90 -18.01
C PRO A 10 -7.67 10.01 -16.58
N PRO A 11 -7.57 8.89 -15.84
CA PRO A 11 -7.07 8.93 -14.48
C PRO A 11 -5.62 9.40 -14.45
N THR A 12 -5.31 10.22 -13.44
CA THR A 12 -3.95 10.71 -13.22
C THR A 12 -3.33 10.04 -12.02
N CYS A 13 -2.01 9.85 -12.08
CA CYS A 13 -1.25 9.31 -10.97
C CYS A 13 -1.19 10.32 -9.82
N VAL A 14 -1.57 9.89 -8.62
CA VAL A 14 -1.58 10.77 -7.45
C VAL A 14 -0.18 11.14 -6.98
N HIS A 15 0.83 10.41 -7.43
CA HIS A 15 2.22 10.67 -7.03
C HIS A 15 2.95 11.58 -8.01
N CYS A 16 2.99 11.23 -9.29
CA CYS A 16 3.74 11.99 -10.29
C CYS A 16 2.89 12.90 -11.18
N GLN A 17 1.56 12.84 -11.06
CA GLN A 17 0.60 13.61 -11.85
C GLN A 17 0.55 13.23 -13.32
N GLY A 18 1.25 12.16 -13.71
CA GLY A 18 1.18 11.64 -15.08
C GLY A 18 -0.11 10.89 -15.35
N LEU A 19 -0.36 10.57 -16.61
CA LEU A 19 -1.52 9.79 -17.00
C LEU A 19 -1.33 8.32 -16.64
N VAL A 20 -2.42 7.68 -16.22
CA VAL A 20 -2.45 6.25 -15.96
C VAL A 20 -3.05 5.53 -17.16
N GLU A 21 -2.22 4.82 -17.91
CA GLU A 21 -2.62 4.12 -19.13
C GLU A 21 -2.60 2.61 -18.89
N ARG A 22 -3.65 2.08 -18.29
CA ARG A 22 -3.69 0.65 -17.94
C ARG A 22 -4.78 -0.15 -18.59
N GLY A 23 -5.67 0.47 -19.34
CA GLY A 23 -6.75 -0.22 -19.99
C GLY A 23 -7.68 -0.95 -19.03
N ASP A 24 -8.11 -2.15 -19.39
CA ASP A 24 -9.15 -2.91 -18.69
C ASP A 24 -8.63 -3.97 -17.72
N GLU A 25 -7.40 -3.90 -17.28
CA GLU A 25 -6.87 -4.88 -16.34
C GLU A 25 -7.64 -4.82 -15.00
N PRO A 26 -8.32 -5.91 -14.60
CA PRO A 26 -9.22 -5.87 -13.44
C PRO A 26 -8.50 -5.62 -12.12
N ASN A 27 -7.23 -6.00 -12.03
CA ASN A 27 -6.44 -5.86 -10.80
C ASN A 27 -5.39 -4.76 -10.89
N ALA A 28 -5.47 -3.91 -11.92
CA ALA A 28 -4.53 -2.80 -12.06
C ALA A 28 -4.88 -1.65 -11.12
N LEU A 29 -3.85 -0.98 -10.62
CA LEU A 29 -4.03 0.24 -9.84
C LEU A 29 -4.44 1.36 -10.81
N ARG A 30 -5.44 2.13 -10.44
CA ARG A 30 -6.00 3.18 -11.30
C ARG A 30 -5.42 4.55 -11.05
N HIS A 31 -4.88 4.77 -9.85
CA HIS A 31 -4.39 6.09 -9.43
C HIS A 31 -2.88 6.14 -9.25
N LEU A 32 -2.17 5.09 -9.66
CA LEU A 32 -0.71 5.06 -9.78
C LEU A 32 -0.33 4.57 -11.17
N CYS A 33 0.59 5.29 -11.82
CA CYS A 33 1.14 4.83 -13.09
C CYS A 33 2.08 3.63 -12.86
N THR A 34 2.42 2.93 -13.94
CA THR A 34 3.28 1.74 -13.85
C THR A 34 4.61 2.02 -13.19
N ARG A 35 5.21 3.17 -13.50
CA ARG A 35 6.49 3.56 -12.90
C ARG A 35 6.38 3.77 -11.40
N CYS A 36 5.36 4.50 -10.94
CA CYS A 36 5.16 4.76 -9.52
C CYS A 36 4.76 3.50 -8.75
N GLU A 37 3.98 2.62 -9.37
CA GLU A 37 3.63 1.34 -8.79
C GLU A 37 4.87 0.52 -8.44
N ARG A 38 5.90 0.57 -9.28
CA ARG A 38 7.17 -0.14 -9.01
C ARG A 38 7.93 0.44 -7.83
N GLU A 39 7.63 1.66 -7.43
CA GLU A 39 8.24 2.30 -6.28
C GLU A 39 7.57 1.93 -4.97
N LEU A 40 6.44 1.23 -4.99
CA LEU A 40 5.80 0.72 -3.80
C LEU A 40 6.70 -0.32 -3.13
N ARG A 41 6.93 -0.14 -1.83
CA ARG A 41 7.78 -1.03 -1.06
C ARG A 41 6.92 -1.92 -0.17
N TYR A 42 6.61 -3.10 -0.68
CA TYR A 42 5.86 -4.09 0.08
C TYR A 42 6.71 -4.63 1.22
N VAL A 43 6.07 -4.82 2.37
CA VAL A 43 6.74 -5.40 3.54
C VAL A 43 6.80 -6.91 3.37
N HIS A 44 7.99 -7.47 3.58
CA HIS A 44 8.24 -8.90 3.53
C HIS A 44 8.75 -9.38 4.89
N PRO A 45 8.45 -10.62 5.30
CA PRO A 45 9.06 -11.16 6.51
C PRO A 45 10.60 -11.15 6.40
N PRO A 46 11.33 -10.98 7.53
CA PRO A 46 10.84 -10.92 8.92
C PRO A 46 10.26 -9.56 9.30
N CYS A 47 9.21 -9.58 10.12
CA CYS A 47 8.57 -8.38 10.61
C CYS A 47 8.09 -8.57 12.05
N CYS A 48 7.81 -7.45 12.73
CA CYS A 48 7.34 -7.47 14.11
C CYS A 48 6.02 -8.25 14.22
N THR A 49 5.93 -9.14 15.19
CA THR A 49 4.73 -9.95 15.41
C THR A 49 3.53 -9.13 15.90
N ALA A 50 3.78 -7.98 16.52
CA ALA A 50 2.71 -7.12 17.03
C ALA A 50 2.22 -6.09 16.01
N CYS A 51 3.11 -5.32 15.38
CA CYS A 51 2.71 -4.21 14.50
C CYS A 51 3.04 -4.43 13.02
N GLY A 52 3.82 -5.46 12.69
CA GLY A 52 4.20 -5.74 11.31
C GLY A 52 5.35 -4.90 10.78
N HIS A 53 6.02 -4.11 11.62
CA HIS A 53 7.18 -3.33 11.18
C HIS A 53 8.28 -4.26 10.67
N PRO A 54 8.86 -4.01 9.49
CA PRO A 54 9.88 -4.91 8.93
C PRO A 54 11.19 -4.81 9.71
N PHE A 55 11.86 -5.96 9.85
CA PHE A 55 13.22 -6.01 10.34
C PHE A 55 14.17 -6.11 9.15
N TYR A 56 15.29 -5.39 9.24
CA TYR A 56 16.33 -5.43 8.22
C TYR A 56 17.40 -6.42 8.66
N GLY A 57 17.83 -7.30 7.75
CA GLY A 57 18.78 -8.34 8.04
C GLY A 57 18.14 -9.66 8.46
N GLU A 58 18.96 -10.59 8.94
CA GLU A 58 18.49 -11.91 9.39
C GLU A 58 18.00 -11.83 10.82
N VAL A 59 16.76 -12.26 11.03
CA VAL A 59 16.15 -12.33 12.36
C VAL A 59 15.66 -13.76 12.56
N GLU A 60 16.15 -14.40 13.58
CA GLU A 60 15.74 -15.75 13.93
C GLU A 60 14.48 -15.74 14.80
N GLY A 61 13.47 -16.51 14.39
CA GLY A 61 12.24 -16.67 15.14
C GLY A 61 11.33 -15.43 15.11
N GLU A 62 10.29 -15.50 15.92
CA GLU A 62 9.34 -14.41 16.07
C GLU A 62 9.93 -13.32 16.97
N ARG A 63 9.85 -12.08 16.52
CA ARG A 63 10.34 -10.95 17.29
C ARG A 63 9.36 -9.81 17.34
N THR A 64 9.42 -9.07 18.44
CA THR A 64 8.65 -7.84 18.64
C THR A 64 9.63 -6.67 18.56
N CYS A 65 9.26 -5.62 17.79
CA CYS A 65 10.12 -4.45 17.66
C CYS A 65 10.21 -3.67 18.99
N PRO A 66 11.28 -2.85 19.18
CA PRO A 66 11.44 -2.10 20.44
C PRO A 66 10.24 -1.21 20.79
N HIS A 67 9.59 -0.64 19.81
CA HIS A 67 8.38 0.18 20.00
C HIS A 67 7.26 -0.62 20.66
N CYS A 68 6.98 -1.83 20.15
CA CYS A 68 5.93 -2.67 20.69
C CYS A 68 6.26 -3.25 22.06
N VAL A 69 7.55 -3.48 22.34
CA VAL A 69 7.98 -3.91 23.67
C VAL A 69 7.67 -2.83 24.71
N GLN A 70 7.90 -1.56 24.37
CA GLN A 70 7.60 -0.43 25.24
C GLN A 70 6.11 -0.13 25.37
N LEU A 71 5.40 -0.08 24.23
CA LEU A 71 4.02 0.35 24.20
C LEU A 71 3.02 -0.70 24.65
N VAL A 72 3.36 -1.98 24.52
CA VAL A 72 2.47 -3.11 24.79
C VAL A 72 1.09 -2.85 24.18
N PRO A 73 0.96 -2.88 22.81
CA PRO A 73 -0.29 -2.50 22.15
C PRO A 73 -1.47 -3.34 22.61
N ALA A 74 -2.63 -2.72 22.70
CA ALA A 74 -3.86 -3.38 23.13
C ALA A 74 -4.39 -4.36 22.08
N TYR A 75 -4.08 -4.15 20.79
CA TYR A 75 -4.48 -5.08 19.75
C TYR A 75 -3.57 -6.32 19.77
N ARG A 76 -4.14 -7.44 19.33
CA ARG A 76 -3.44 -8.73 19.38
C ARG A 76 -2.32 -8.81 18.34
N GLU A 77 -2.60 -8.38 17.13
CA GLU A 77 -1.70 -8.58 15.99
C GLU A 77 -1.98 -7.51 14.93
N GLY A 78 -0.92 -6.89 14.44
CA GLY A 78 -0.99 -5.94 13.33
C GLY A 78 -0.21 -6.45 12.14
N ARG A 79 -0.63 -6.06 10.95
CA ARG A 79 0.08 -6.35 9.70
C ARG A 79 0.32 -5.05 8.94
N THR A 80 1.47 -4.96 8.31
CA THR A 80 1.84 -3.81 7.49
C THR A 80 2.01 -4.28 6.05
N ALA A 81 1.25 -3.65 5.15
CA ALA A 81 1.29 -4.01 3.73
C ALA A 81 2.49 -3.40 3.01
N VAL A 82 2.65 -2.08 3.16
CA VAL A 82 3.72 -1.33 2.47
C VAL A 82 4.31 -0.31 3.42
N LEU A 83 5.54 0.11 3.12
CA LEU A 83 6.14 1.25 3.81
C LEU A 83 5.46 2.53 3.35
N LEU A 84 5.18 3.43 4.30
CA LEU A 84 4.51 4.71 4.03
C LEU A 84 5.52 5.72 3.48
N LYS A 85 5.99 5.47 2.26
CA LYS A 85 6.95 6.30 1.54
C LYS A 85 6.54 6.41 0.09
N GLY A 86 6.91 7.51 -0.57
CA GLY A 86 6.66 7.71 -2.00
C GLY A 86 5.19 7.52 -2.38
N PRO A 87 4.89 6.69 -3.37
CA PRO A 87 3.51 6.54 -3.88
C PRO A 87 2.50 6.07 -2.83
N ALA A 88 2.90 5.20 -1.89
CA ALA A 88 2.01 4.75 -0.82
C ALA A 88 1.58 5.91 0.05
N ARG A 89 2.52 6.80 0.38
CA ARG A 89 2.22 8.01 1.15
C ARG A 89 1.28 8.93 0.37
N SER A 90 1.49 9.07 -0.93
CA SER A 90 0.64 9.90 -1.78
C SER A 90 -0.80 9.39 -1.81
N LEU A 91 -1.02 8.08 -1.90
CA LEU A 91 -2.34 7.49 -1.87
C LEU A 91 -3.05 7.74 -0.54
N VAL A 92 -2.37 7.51 0.57
CA VAL A 92 -2.95 7.73 1.90
C VAL A 92 -3.25 9.20 2.13
N HIS A 93 -2.37 10.09 1.67
CA HIS A 93 -2.55 11.52 1.77
C HIS A 93 -3.78 12.00 0.99
N GLU A 94 -3.97 11.47 -0.23
CA GLU A 94 -5.14 11.75 -1.05
C GLU A 94 -6.43 11.34 -0.33
N LEU A 95 -6.45 10.15 0.26
CA LEU A 95 -7.60 9.67 1.00
C LEU A 95 -7.91 10.53 2.22
N LYS A 96 -6.89 10.88 3.01
CA LYS A 96 -7.07 11.59 4.28
C LYS A 96 -7.40 13.06 4.10
N TYR A 97 -6.75 13.74 3.17
CA TYR A 97 -6.77 15.21 3.13
C TYR A 97 -7.48 15.78 1.91
N HIS A 98 -7.74 15.00 0.90
CA HIS A 98 -8.39 15.45 -0.34
C HIS A 98 -9.72 14.75 -0.62
N ARG A 99 -10.25 14.03 0.39
CA ARG A 99 -11.49 13.24 0.25
C ARG A 99 -11.46 12.30 -0.95
N GLY A 100 -10.29 11.77 -1.25
CA GLY A 100 -10.06 10.93 -2.42
C GLY A 100 -10.56 9.50 -2.22
N LEU A 101 -11.86 9.30 -2.03
CA LEU A 101 -12.43 7.96 -1.84
C LEU A 101 -12.15 7.02 -3.01
N GLN A 102 -11.88 7.58 -4.19
CA GLN A 102 -11.57 6.80 -5.38
C GLN A 102 -10.29 5.96 -5.23
N VAL A 103 -9.38 6.34 -4.31
CA VAL A 103 -8.15 5.56 -4.08
C VAL A 103 -8.34 4.35 -3.17
N VAL A 104 -9.52 4.19 -2.55
CA VAL A 104 -9.80 3.07 -1.64
C VAL A 104 -9.66 1.73 -2.37
N ARG A 105 -10.11 1.66 -3.62
CA ARG A 105 -9.96 0.45 -4.43
C ARG A 105 -8.49 0.09 -4.65
N ASP A 106 -7.66 1.08 -4.94
CA ASP A 106 -6.23 0.87 -5.12
C ASP A 106 -5.56 0.41 -3.83
N LEU A 107 -5.92 1.02 -2.70
CA LEU A 107 -5.41 0.60 -1.40
C LEU A 107 -5.82 -0.84 -1.09
N GLY A 108 -7.05 -1.22 -1.39
CA GLY A 108 -7.51 -2.59 -1.23
C GLY A 108 -6.71 -3.58 -2.07
N GLU A 109 -6.39 -3.22 -3.31
CA GLU A 109 -5.57 -4.06 -4.19
C GLU A 109 -4.14 -4.19 -3.67
N ILE A 110 -3.57 -3.12 -3.11
CA ILE A 110 -2.24 -3.16 -2.49
C ILE A 110 -2.25 -4.11 -1.30
N PHE A 111 -3.27 -4.05 -0.44
CA PHE A 111 -3.40 -4.99 0.67
C PHE A 111 -3.51 -6.42 0.18
N ARG A 112 -4.27 -6.66 -0.87
CA ARG A 112 -4.44 -7.99 -1.44
C ARG A 112 -3.14 -8.58 -1.97
N ARG A 113 -2.21 -7.76 -2.42
CA ARG A 113 -0.89 -8.18 -2.92
C ARG A 113 0.15 -8.36 -1.81
N SER A 114 -0.15 -7.93 -0.60
CA SER A 114 0.82 -7.91 0.51
C SER A 114 1.01 -9.29 1.11
N PRO A 115 2.27 -9.83 1.17
CA PRO A 115 2.52 -11.11 1.79
C PRO A 115 2.05 -11.21 3.25
N PRO A 116 2.31 -10.23 4.14
CA PRO A 116 1.82 -10.33 5.51
C PRO A 116 0.31 -10.38 5.63
N VAL A 117 -0.41 -9.71 4.73
CA VAL A 117 -1.87 -9.72 4.74
C VAL A 117 -2.42 -11.04 4.20
N LEU A 118 -1.77 -11.61 3.20
CA LEU A 118 -2.18 -12.91 2.63
C LEU A 118 -2.04 -14.05 3.63
N ASP A 119 -1.14 -13.92 4.60
CA ASP A 119 -0.88 -14.93 5.62
C ASP A 119 -1.83 -14.84 6.83
N LEU A 120 -2.78 -13.95 6.80
CA LEU A 120 -3.77 -13.84 7.89
C LEU A 120 -4.77 -14.98 7.89
#